data_35d745936d62ddfc508c19b93bf4266a
#
_entry.id   35d745936d62ddfc508c19b93bf4266a
#
_cell.length_a   1.000
_cell.length_b   1.000
_cell.length_c   1.000
_cell.angle_alpha   90.00
_cell.angle_beta   90.00
_cell.angle_gamma   90.00
#
_symmetry.space_group_name_H-M   'P 1'
#
loop_
_entity.id
_entity.type
_entity.pdbx_description
1 polymer ?
#
loop_
_entity_poly.entity_id
_entity_poly.type
_entity_poly.pdbx_seq_one_letter_code
_entity_poly.pdbx_strand_id
1 'polypeptide(L)'
;DNITAVAGVRGAEAEDEALHHLYYRQSMKGPSEMALNKALGKLLNTLSALQEKDPNHKKIPEVTHYVIQIYKKLGDNAKAKTKQDELLAIAPDSKWAKFYK
;
A
#
# COMPACT_ATOMS: atom_id res chain seq x y z
N ASP A 1 10.22 16.51 4.76
CA ASP A 1 10.24 16.22 4.57
C ASP A 1 10.29 16.09 3.92
N ASN A 2 10.51 16.10 3.72
CA ASN A 2 10.55 15.78 3.20
C ASN A 2 10.47 15.46 2.73
N ILE A 3 10.64 15.75 2.75
CA ILE A 3 10.60 15.13 2.49
C ILE A 3 9.88 14.63 2.27
N THR A 4 9.56 15.71 2.37
CA THR A 4 8.85 14.69 2.11
C THR A 4 8.21 14.28 0.83
N ALA A 5 8.15 15.08 -0.22
CA ALA A 5 7.60 14.48 -1.39
C ALA A 5 8.59 13.71 -2.15
N VAL A 6 9.73 14.28 -2.31
CA VAL A 6 10.79 13.48 -2.85
C VAL A 6 11.16 12.45 -1.83
N ALA A 7 11.14 12.83 -0.59
CA ALA A 7 11.30 11.89 0.47
C ALA A 7 10.13 10.91 0.49
N GLY A 8 8.98 11.33 -0.01
CA GLY A 8 7.83 10.45 -0.14
C GLY A 8 8.05 9.34 -1.14
N VAL A 9 8.70 9.64 -2.25
CA VAL A 9 9.02 8.61 -3.23
C VAL A 9 10.02 7.62 -2.66
N ARG A 10 11.04 8.11 -2.00
CA ARG A 10 12.01 7.23 -1.34
C ARG A 10 11.37 6.51 -0.18
N GLY A 11 10.50 7.19 0.53
CA GLY A 11 9.77 6.57 1.63
C GLY A 11 8.89 5.45 1.16
N ALA A 12 8.27 5.61 0.00
CA ALA A 12 7.44 4.56 -0.55
C ALA A 12 8.27 3.31 -0.86
N GLU A 13 9.45 3.48 -1.41
CA GLU A 13 10.30 2.33 -1.70
C GLU A 13 10.74 1.63 -0.42
N ALA A 14 11.14 2.40 0.58
CA ALA A 14 11.55 1.83 1.86
C ALA A 14 10.38 1.10 2.53
N GLU A 15 9.19 1.65 2.43
CA GLU A 15 8.02 1.03 3.02
C GLU A 15 7.60 -0.22 2.25
N ASP A 16 7.79 -0.22 0.92
CA ASP A 16 7.55 -1.41 0.13
C ASP A 16 8.44 -2.56 0.58
N GLU A 17 9.71 -2.28 0.84
CA GLU A 17 10.61 -3.30 1.32
C GLU A 17 10.21 -3.80 2.70
N ALA A 18 9.85 -2.88 3.58
CA ALA A 18 9.43 -3.25 4.92
C ALA A 18 8.17 -4.09 4.88
N LEU A 19 7.21 -3.72 4.05
CA LEU A 19 5.97 -4.45 3.93
C LEU A 19 6.19 -5.82 3.30
N HIS A 20 7.06 -5.88 2.30
CA HIS A 20 7.43 -7.13 1.67
C HIS A 20 8.02 -8.09 2.70
N HIS A 21 8.90 -7.56 3.51
CA HIS A 21 9.53 -8.31 4.60
C HIS A 21 8.48 -8.85 5.58
N LEU A 22 7.52 -8.01 5.94
CA LEU A 22 6.43 -8.43 6.81
C LEU A 22 5.64 -9.58 6.20
N TYR A 23 5.36 -9.49 4.91
CA TYR A 23 4.63 -10.53 4.21
C TYR A 23 5.34 -11.87 4.26
N TYR A 24 6.61 -11.88 3.97
CA TYR A 24 7.35 -13.14 3.92
C TYR A 24 7.58 -13.71 5.31
N ARG A 25 7.72 -12.85 6.29
CA ARG A 25 7.81 -13.33 7.66
C ARG A 25 6.52 -13.95 8.15
N GLN A 26 5.40 -13.50 7.61
CA GLN A 26 4.12 -14.09 7.95
C GLN A 26 4.02 -15.56 7.63
N SER A 27 4.71 -16.01 6.60
CA SER A 27 4.65 -17.42 6.25
C SER A 27 5.18 -18.30 7.36
N MET A 28 5.99 -17.71 8.23
CA MET A 28 6.57 -18.44 9.35
C MET A 28 5.82 -18.14 10.66
N LYS A 29 5.41 -16.89 10.80
CA LYS A 29 4.85 -16.42 12.05
C LYS A 29 4.17 -15.10 11.80
N GLY A 30 2.90 -15.06 11.63
CA GLY A 30 2.19 -13.85 11.26
C GLY A 30 2.62 -12.62 12.07
N PRO A 31 2.67 -11.45 11.46
CA PRO A 31 2.92 -10.22 12.20
C PRO A 31 1.75 -9.89 13.11
N SER A 32 2.02 -9.19 14.19
CA SER A 32 0.96 -8.79 15.10
C SER A 32 0.02 -7.81 14.41
N GLU A 33 -1.20 -7.73 14.92
CA GLU A 33 -2.16 -6.75 14.44
C GLU A 33 -1.62 -5.33 14.58
N MET A 34 -0.89 -5.08 15.67
CA MET A 34 -0.26 -3.78 15.89
C MET A 34 0.72 -3.44 14.77
N ALA A 35 1.55 -4.42 14.36
CA ALA A 35 2.51 -4.20 13.30
C ALA A 35 1.81 -3.91 11.98
N LEU A 36 0.74 -4.64 11.69
CA LEU A 36 -0.04 -4.43 10.48
C LEU A 36 -0.69 -3.04 10.47
N ASN A 37 -1.26 -2.63 11.59
CA ASN A 37 -1.87 -1.31 11.68
C ASN A 37 -0.85 -0.19 11.52
N LYS A 38 0.33 -0.39 12.07
CA LYS A 38 1.40 0.60 11.94
C LYS A 38 1.84 0.73 10.48
N ALA A 39 2.04 -0.39 9.81
CA ALA A 39 2.41 -0.39 8.40
C ALA A 39 1.30 0.25 7.56
N LEU A 40 0.04 -0.06 7.88
CA LEU A 40 -1.09 0.51 7.18
C LEU A 40 -1.10 2.03 7.30
N GLY A 41 -0.89 2.55 8.50
CA GLY A 41 -0.86 3.99 8.72
C GLY A 41 0.20 4.68 7.88
N LYS A 42 1.39 4.10 7.84
CA LYS A 42 2.49 4.64 7.03
C LYS A 42 2.16 4.62 5.55
N LEU A 43 1.60 3.52 5.08
CA LEU A 43 1.25 3.39 3.67
C LEU A 43 0.14 4.35 3.27
N LEU A 44 -0.85 4.54 4.12
CA LEU A 44 -1.93 5.49 3.83
C LEU A 44 -1.39 6.91 3.77
N ASN A 45 -0.47 7.27 4.67
CA ASN A 45 0.16 8.58 4.63
C ASN A 45 0.98 8.76 3.35
N THR A 46 1.73 7.73 2.96
CA THR A 46 2.51 7.77 1.72
C THR A 46 1.59 7.91 0.52
N LEU A 47 0.51 7.15 0.50
CA LEU A 47 -0.46 7.20 -0.59
C LEU A 47 -1.06 8.59 -0.72
N SER A 48 -1.48 9.18 0.40
CA SER A 48 -2.04 10.54 0.38
C SER A 48 -1.03 11.55 -0.15
N ALA A 49 0.22 11.45 0.29
CA ALA A 49 1.26 12.36 -0.15
C ALA A 49 1.52 12.23 -1.65
N LEU A 50 1.55 11.01 -2.15
CA LEU A 50 1.74 10.77 -3.58
C LEU A 50 0.57 11.33 -4.39
N GLN A 51 -0.66 11.08 -3.95
CA GLN A 51 -1.85 11.56 -4.64
C GLN A 51 -1.91 13.08 -4.68
N GLU A 52 -1.46 13.71 -3.61
CA GLU A 52 -1.45 15.17 -3.54
C GLU A 52 -0.41 15.78 -4.46
N LYS A 53 0.76 15.16 -4.53
CA LYS A 53 1.87 15.67 -5.32
C LYS A 53 1.79 15.31 -6.79
N ASP A 54 1.43 14.07 -7.08
CA ASP A 54 1.36 13.58 -8.45
C ASP A 54 0.35 12.44 -8.52
N PRO A 55 -0.91 12.76 -8.79
CA PRO A 55 -1.97 11.73 -8.82
C PRO A 55 -1.72 10.61 -9.83
N ASN A 56 -0.81 10.82 -10.77
CA ASN A 56 -0.50 9.80 -11.76
C ASN A 56 0.83 9.09 -11.48
N HIS A 57 1.36 9.27 -10.27
CA HIS A 57 2.64 8.65 -9.91
C HIS A 57 2.54 7.13 -10.00
N LYS A 58 3.55 6.53 -10.59
CA LYS A 58 3.57 5.08 -10.85
C LYS A 58 3.56 4.23 -9.58
N LYS A 59 3.94 4.82 -8.45
CA LYS A 59 3.93 4.10 -7.17
C LYS A 59 2.55 4.03 -6.54
N ILE A 60 1.61 4.85 -6.99
CA ILE A 60 0.27 4.84 -6.40
C ILE A 60 -0.40 3.47 -6.52
N PRO A 61 -0.40 2.81 -7.70
CA PRO A 61 -0.99 1.48 -7.79
C PRO A 61 -0.31 0.47 -6.87
N GLU A 62 0.99 0.52 -6.79
CA GLU A 62 1.75 -0.39 -5.96
C GLU A 62 1.41 -0.21 -4.49
N VAL A 63 1.43 1.03 -4.00
CA VAL A 63 1.12 1.32 -2.61
C VAL A 63 -0.32 0.92 -2.30
N THR A 64 -1.24 1.20 -3.22
CA THR A 64 -2.64 0.82 -3.05
C THR A 64 -2.77 -0.69 -2.93
N HIS A 65 -2.04 -1.44 -3.74
CA HIS A 65 -2.03 -2.90 -3.65
C HIS A 65 -1.63 -3.37 -2.25
N TYR A 66 -0.56 -2.80 -1.69
CA TYR A 66 -0.12 -3.19 -0.36
C TYR A 66 -1.15 -2.83 0.71
N VAL A 67 -1.80 -1.68 0.57
CA VAL A 67 -2.87 -1.28 1.49
C VAL A 67 -4.00 -2.31 1.46
N ILE A 68 -4.38 -2.76 0.27
CA ILE A 68 -5.41 -3.79 0.11
C ILE A 68 -5.02 -5.06 0.85
N GLN A 69 -3.77 -5.48 0.68
CA GLN A 69 -3.31 -6.72 1.29
C GLN A 69 -3.33 -6.63 2.81
N ILE A 70 -2.94 -5.49 3.36
CA ILE A 70 -2.98 -5.31 4.81
C ILE A 70 -4.41 -5.32 5.33
N TYR A 71 -5.33 -4.64 4.64
CA TYR A 71 -6.74 -4.69 5.05
C TYR A 71 -7.24 -6.12 5.08
N LYS A 72 -6.90 -6.93 4.07
CA LYS A 72 -7.30 -8.33 4.05
C LYS A 72 -6.73 -9.10 5.22
N LYS A 73 -5.46 -8.85 5.55
CA LYS A 73 -4.83 -9.53 6.68
C LYS A 73 -5.48 -9.14 8.00
N LEU A 74 -5.96 -7.91 8.09
CA LEU A 74 -6.66 -7.43 9.29
C LEU A 74 -8.12 -7.88 9.32
N GLY A 75 -8.60 -8.49 8.26
CA GLY A 75 -9.99 -8.92 8.17
C GLY A 75 -10.96 -7.82 7.77
N ASP A 76 -10.47 -6.66 7.37
CA ASP A 76 -11.32 -5.54 6.97
C ASP A 76 -11.59 -5.61 5.47
N ASN A 77 -12.43 -6.56 5.09
CA ASN A 77 -12.70 -6.82 3.69
C ASN A 77 -13.46 -5.69 3.00
N ALA A 78 -14.24 -4.92 3.75
CA ALA A 78 -14.98 -3.79 3.18
C ALA A 78 -14.02 -2.71 2.69
N LYS A 79 -13.03 -2.35 3.52
CA LYS A 79 -12.05 -1.35 3.13
C LYS A 79 -11.12 -1.87 2.05
N ALA A 80 -10.78 -3.16 2.10
CA ALA A 80 -9.99 -3.79 1.06
C ALA A 80 -10.69 -3.66 -0.29
N LYS A 81 -11.99 -3.93 -0.33
CA LYS A 81 -12.78 -3.84 -1.55
C LYS A 81 -12.83 -2.41 -2.09
N THR A 82 -13.01 -1.44 -1.21
CA THR A 82 -13.04 -0.03 -1.60
C THR A 82 -11.72 0.36 -2.27
N LYS A 83 -10.59 -0.02 -1.66
CA LYS A 83 -9.29 0.31 -2.24
C LYS A 83 -9.03 -0.47 -3.53
N GLN A 84 -9.53 -1.69 -3.61
CA GLN A 84 -9.43 -2.51 -4.81
C GLN A 84 -10.16 -1.83 -5.97
N ASP A 85 -11.36 -1.33 -5.72
CA ASP A 85 -12.14 -0.61 -6.74
C ASP A 85 -11.42 0.67 -7.17
N GLU A 86 -10.82 1.40 -6.22
CA GLU A 86 -10.03 2.58 -6.54
C GLU A 86 -8.85 2.23 -7.45
N LEU A 87 -8.14 1.16 -7.11
CA LEU A 87 -7.00 0.73 -7.90
C LEU A 87 -7.41 0.38 -9.33
N LEU A 88 -8.49 -0.36 -9.47
CA LEU A 88 -8.98 -0.75 -10.80
C LEU A 88 -9.45 0.47 -11.61
N ALA A 89 -9.94 1.50 -10.92
CA ALA A 89 -10.40 2.71 -11.59
C ALA A 89 -9.24 3.58 -12.06
N ILE A 90 -8.19 3.71 -11.24
CA ILE A 90 -7.10 4.64 -11.58
C ILE A 90 -6.02 4.01 -12.44
N ALA A 91 -5.82 2.70 -12.34
CA ALA A 91 -4.71 2.03 -13.05
C ALA A 91 -5.10 0.60 -13.45
N PRO A 92 -6.13 0.46 -14.30
CA PRO A 92 -6.64 -0.87 -14.65
C PRO A 92 -5.62 -1.73 -15.40
N ASP A 93 -4.64 -1.12 -16.04
CA ASP A 93 -3.64 -1.85 -16.81
C ASP A 93 -2.37 -2.12 -16.02
N SER A 94 -2.29 -1.68 -14.77
CA SER A 94 -1.10 -1.93 -13.97
C SER A 94 -1.02 -3.40 -13.58
N LYS A 95 0.19 -3.88 -13.35
CA LYS A 95 0.36 -5.25 -12.91
C LYS A 95 -0.29 -5.49 -11.54
N TRP A 96 -0.41 -4.45 -10.75
CA TRP A 96 -1.01 -4.55 -9.42
C TRP A 96 -2.53 -4.71 -9.50
N ALA A 97 -3.16 -3.98 -10.44
CA ALA A 97 -4.59 -4.11 -10.66
C ALA A 97 -4.96 -5.50 -11.15
N LYS A 98 -4.08 -6.13 -11.89
CA LYS A 98 -4.36 -7.45 -12.47
C LYS A 98 -4.59 -8.53 -11.43
N PHE A 99 -4.10 -8.34 -10.22
CA PHE A 99 -4.37 -9.27 -9.13
C PHE A 99 -5.83 -9.31 -8.73
N TYR A 100 -6.60 -8.28 -9.10
CA TYR A 100 -7.99 -8.13 -8.64
C TYR A 100 -9.01 -8.19 -9.76
N LYS A 101 -8.57 -8.46 -10.94
CA LYS A 101 -9.49 -8.61 -12.09
C LYS A 101 -10.04 -10.00 -12.21
#